data_41a7227962320b443d31811899c1f9de
#
_entry.id   41a7227962320b443d31811899c1f9de
#
_cell.length_a   1.000
_cell.length_b   1.000
_cell.length_c   1.000
_cell.angle_alpha   90.00
_cell.angle_beta   90.00
_cell.angle_gamma   90.00
#
_symmetry.space_group_name_H-M   'P 1'
#
loop_
_entity.id
_entity.type
_entity.pdbx_description
1 polymer ?
#
loop_
_entity_poly.entity_id
_entity_poly.type
_entity_poly.pdbx_seq_one_letter_code
_entity_poly.pdbx_strand_id
1 'polypeptide(L)'
;MNNFGKYNGNLNLIGPIIREKRKEKGMSLETLSNQLLFLDVNIPITSLHRIENNQRTVRDYEICAIAVVLKIDVQDLLNPIVEKFKKL
;
A
#
# COMPACT_ATOMS: atom_id res chain seq x y z
N MET A 1 11.15 3.10 24.90
CA MET A 1 11.08 3.79 23.63
C MET A 1 9.64 3.79 23.11
N ASN A 2 9.19 4.92 22.62
CA ASN A 2 7.81 5.08 22.19
C ASN A 2 7.71 4.83 20.66
N ASN A 3 6.90 3.82 20.27
CA ASN A 3 6.71 3.44 18.87
C ASN A 3 5.26 3.67 18.41
N PHE A 4 4.60 4.67 18.97
CA PHE A 4 3.23 4.98 18.57
C PHE A 4 3.14 5.14 17.05
N GLY A 5 2.18 4.44 16.44
CA GLY A 5 1.95 4.48 15.01
C GLY A 5 2.96 3.73 14.17
N LYS A 6 3.91 3.01 14.81
CA LYS A 6 4.95 2.27 14.09
C LYS A 6 5.04 0.84 14.59
N TYR A 7 5.24 -0.09 13.64
CA TYR A 7 5.55 -1.47 13.94
C TYR A 7 7.02 -1.72 13.58
N ASN A 8 7.85 -1.96 14.59
CA ASN A 8 9.30 -2.13 14.43
C ASN A 8 9.92 -1.02 13.57
N GLY A 9 9.51 0.22 13.83
CA GLY A 9 10.00 1.37 13.10
C GLY A 9 9.32 1.63 11.76
N ASN A 10 8.34 0.81 11.37
CA ASN A 10 7.65 0.94 10.09
C ASN A 10 6.32 1.66 10.26
N LEU A 11 6.05 2.64 9.42
CA LEU A 11 4.76 3.32 9.36
C LEU A 11 3.72 2.46 8.63
N ASN A 12 4.17 1.59 7.75
CA ASN A 12 3.35 0.56 7.11
C ASN A 12 4.22 -0.61 6.73
N LEU A 13 3.63 -1.76 6.47
CA LEU A 13 4.32 -2.93 5.96
C LEU A 13 3.90 -3.24 4.52
N ILE A 14 2.83 -2.59 4.06
CA ILE A 14 2.22 -2.91 2.77
C ILE A 14 2.85 -2.15 1.62
N GLY A 15 3.53 -1.03 1.88
CA GLY A 15 4.07 -0.15 0.83
C GLY A 15 4.96 -0.86 -0.17
N PRO A 16 5.99 -1.60 0.29
CA PRO A 16 6.86 -2.34 -0.64
C PRO A 16 6.10 -3.38 -1.46
N ILE A 17 5.07 -3.99 -0.88
CA ILE A 17 4.25 -4.98 -1.58
C ILE A 17 3.41 -4.30 -2.66
N ILE A 18 2.83 -3.14 -2.36
CA ILE A 18 2.09 -2.33 -3.34
C ILE A 18 3.02 -1.99 -4.51
N ARG A 19 4.23 -1.55 -4.21
CA ARG A 19 5.20 -1.20 -5.24
C ARG A 19 5.51 -2.39 -6.14
N GLU A 20 5.74 -3.55 -5.55
CA GLU A 20 6.01 -4.77 -6.30
C GLU A 20 4.86 -5.10 -7.24
N LYS A 21 3.63 -5.12 -6.71
CA LYS A 21 2.44 -5.44 -7.52
C LYS A 21 2.21 -4.41 -8.62
N ARG A 22 2.39 -3.14 -8.30
CA ARG A 22 2.27 -2.06 -9.28
C ARG A 22 3.26 -2.25 -10.42
N LYS A 23 4.51 -2.56 -10.11
CA LYS A 23 5.53 -2.78 -11.13
C LYS A 23 5.27 -4.02 -11.95
N GLU A 24 4.76 -5.08 -11.34
CA GLU A 24 4.35 -6.29 -12.06
C GLU A 24 3.28 -5.97 -13.11
N LYS A 25 2.42 -5.01 -12.83
CA LYS A 25 1.36 -4.57 -13.76
C LYS A 25 1.86 -3.54 -14.75
N GLY A 26 3.11 -3.12 -14.69
CA GLY A 26 3.65 -2.09 -15.56
C GLY A 26 2.99 -0.72 -15.36
N MET A 27 2.50 -0.45 -14.16
CA MET A 27 1.75 0.78 -13.88
C MET A 27 2.64 1.83 -13.23
N SER A 28 2.55 3.07 -13.71
CA SER A 28 3.25 4.20 -13.10
C SER A 28 2.50 4.68 -11.86
N LEU A 29 3.19 5.43 -11.00
CA LEU A 29 2.53 6.08 -9.86
C LEU A 29 1.47 7.08 -10.33
N GLU A 30 1.74 7.78 -11.42
CA GLU A 30 0.78 8.73 -11.98
C GLU A 30 -0.51 8.03 -12.40
N THR A 31 -0.40 6.91 -13.10
CA THR A 31 -1.56 6.14 -13.52
C THR A 31 -2.34 5.63 -12.32
N LEU A 32 -1.64 5.10 -11.32
CA LEU A 32 -2.29 4.61 -10.10
C LEU A 32 -3.05 5.74 -9.41
N SER A 33 -2.41 6.91 -9.25
CA SER A 33 -3.04 8.07 -8.62
C SER A 33 -4.30 8.49 -9.38
N ASN A 34 -4.21 8.57 -10.71
CA ASN A 34 -5.33 8.98 -11.55
C ASN A 34 -6.49 7.98 -11.47
N GLN A 35 -6.21 6.69 -11.49
CA GLN A 35 -7.26 5.67 -11.44
C GLN A 35 -7.92 5.61 -10.06
N LEU A 36 -7.18 5.89 -9.00
CA LEU A 36 -7.76 5.96 -7.66
C LEU A 36 -8.81 7.07 -7.57
N LEU A 37 -8.62 8.16 -8.28
CA LEU A 37 -9.60 9.26 -8.28
C LEU A 37 -10.96 8.82 -8.82
N PHE A 38 -11.00 7.88 -9.75
CA PHE A 38 -12.28 7.34 -10.25
C PHE A 38 -13.05 6.59 -9.15
N LEU A 39 -12.36 6.18 -8.10
CA LEU A 39 -12.97 5.52 -6.95
C LEU A 39 -13.18 6.49 -5.79
N ASP A 40 -13.04 7.80 -6.05
CA ASP A 40 -13.14 8.85 -5.04
C ASP A 40 -12.09 8.72 -3.94
N VAL A 41 -10.95 8.12 -4.27
CA VAL A 41 -9.81 8.00 -3.35
C VAL A 41 -8.69 8.88 -3.86
N ASN A 42 -8.48 10.00 -3.18
CA ASN A 42 -7.47 10.98 -3.59
C ASN A 42 -6.16 10.70 -2.88
N ILE A 43 -5.23 10.07 -3.60
CA ILE A 43 -3.86 9.88 -3.12
C ILE A 43 -2.93 10.45 -4.19
N PRO A 44 -2.38 11.65 -3.93
CA PRO A 44 -1.43 12.26 -4.88
C PRO A 44 -0.19 11.40 -5.08
N ILE A 45 0.50 11.62 -6.20
CA ILE A 45 1.72 10.87 -6.55
C ILE A 45 2.74 10.91 -5.41
N THR A 46 2.96 12.08 -4.81
CA THR A 46 3.91 12.23 -3.72
C THR A 46 3.52 11.39 -2.50
N SER A 47 2.22 11.30 -2.21
CA SER A 47 1.73 10.48 -1.10
C SER A 47 1.86 9.00 -1.40
N LEU A 48 1.59 8.57 -2.64
CA LEU A 48 1.79 7.18 -3.05
C LEU A 48 3.26 6.79 -2.93
N HIS A 49 4.16 7.68 -3.37
CA HIS A 49 5.59 7.46 -3.25
C HIS A 49 5.99 7.27 -1.78
N ARG A 50 5.44 8.09 -0.89
CA ARG A 50 5.73 7.98 0.54
C ARG A 50 5.17 6.68 1.14
N ILE A 51 4.00 6.23 0.69
CA ILE A 51 3.46 4.94 1.11
C ILE A 51 4.43 3.81 0.71
N GLU A 52 4.87 3.81 -0.55
CA GLU A 52 5.74 2.75 -1.06
C GLU A 52 7.11 2.73 -0.36
N ASN A 53 7.53 3.87 0.15
CA ASN A 53 8.82 4.01 0.83
C ASN A 53 8.72 4.02 2.36
N ASN A 54 7.58 3.56 2.90
CA ASN A 54 7.40 3.44 4.35
C ASN A 54 7.51 4.80 5.07
N GLN A 55 7.04 5.86 4.43
CA GLN A 55 7.09 7.21 4.97
C GLN A 55 5.71 7.77 5.34
N ARG A 56 4.68 6.94 5.26
CA ARG A 56 3.30 7.34 5.50
C ARG A 56 2.49 6.11 5.91
N THR A 57 1.53 6.30 6.81
CA THR A 57 0.55 5.25 7.13
C THR A 57 -0.41 5.08 5.97
N VAL A 58 -1.09 3.93 5.92
CA VAL A 58 -2.06 3.61 4.87
C VAL A 58 -3.38 3.26 5.54
N ARG A 59 -4.47 3.86 5.05
CA ARG A 59 -5.81 3.63 5.57
C ARG A 59 -6.43 2.41 4.90
N ASP A 60 -7.38 1.77 5.60
CA ASP A 60 -8.02 0.55 5.10
C ASP A 60 -8.66 0.73 3.72
N TYR A 61 -9.41 1.82 3.52
CA TYR A 61 -10.05 2.06 2.22
C TYR A 61 -9.03 2.35 1.12
N GLU A 62 -7.87 2.90 1.47
CA GLU A 62 -6.79 3.12 0.50
C GLU A 62 -6.23 1.79 0.02
N ILE A 63 -6.03 0.85 0.95
CA ILE A 63 -5.53 -0.49 0.62
C ILE A 63 -6.51 -1.19 -0.34
N CYS A 64 -7.80 -1.15 -0.01
CA CYS A 64 -8.82 -1.79 -0.83
C CYS A 64 -8.91 -1.17 -2.22
N ALA A 65 -8.88 0.16 -2.31
CA ALA A 65 -8.95 0.85 -3.58
C ALA A 65 -7.73 0.55 -4.47
N ILE A 66 -6.55 0.51 -3.87
CA ILE A 66 -5.31 0.16 -4.58
C ILE A 66 -5.41 -1.25 -5.16
N ALA A 67 -5.91 -2.21 -4.37
CA ALA A 67 -6.10 -3.58 -4.84
C ALA A 67 -7.04 -3.62 -6.06
N VAL A 68 -8.15 -2.87 -5.99
CA VAL A 68 -9.11 -2.81 -7.09
C VAL A 68 -8.45 -2.25 -8.36
N VAL A 69 -7.71 -1.14 -8.24
CA VAL A 69 -7.03 -0.53 -9.38
C VAL A 69 -6.00 -1.48 -9.97
N LEU A 70 -5.24 -2.16 -9.13
CA LEU A 70 -4.22 -3.11 -9.58
C LEU A 70 -4.83 -4.42 -10.08
N LYS A 71 -6.15 -4.60 -9.92
CA LYS A 71 -6.87 -5.81 -10.34
C LYS A 71 -6.31 -7.07 -9.69
N ILE A 72 -6.03 -6.97 -8.41
CA ILE A 72 -5.56 -8.09 -7.59
C ILE A 72 -6.50 -8.24 -6.41
N ASP A 73 -6.48 -9.42 -5.80
CA ASP A 73 -7.18 -9.66 -4.56
C ASP A 73 -6.44 -8.92 -3.43
N VAL A 74 -7.19 -8.30 -2.51
CA VAL A 74 -6.58 -7.63 -1.37
C VAL A 74 -5.72 -8.59 -0.55
N GLN A 75 -6.05 -9.87 -0.55
CA GLN A 75 -5.25 -10.88 0.13
C GLN A 75 -3.83 -10.98 -0.43
N ASP A 76 -3.65 -10.69 -1.72
CA ASP A 76 -2.32 -10.69 -2.31
C ASP A 76 -1.43 -9.61 -1.69
N LEU A 77 -2.03 -8.53 -1.20
CA LEU A 77 -1.29 -7.48 -0.50
C LEU A 77 -1.07 -7.82 0.97
N LEU A 78 -2.03 -8.50 1.59
CA LEU A 78 -2.01 -8.72 3.04
C LEU A 78 -1.35 -10.02 3.47
N ASN A 79 -1.41 -11.08 2.65
CA ASN A 79 -0.84 -12.38 3.02
C ASN A 79 0.62 -12.32 3.44
N PRO A 80 1.52 -11.61 2.72
CA PRO A 80 2.91 -11.52 3.17
C PRO A 80 3.05 -10.91 4.57
N ILE A 81 2.14 -10.02 4.93
CA ILE A 81 2.14 -9.38 6.25
C ILE A 81 1.62 -10.37 7.30
N VAL A 82 0.52 -11.04 6.98
CA VAL A 82 -0.09 -12.03 7.89
C VAL A 82 0.92 -13.12 8.24
N GLU A 83 1.72 -13.56 7.26
CA GLU A 83 2.71 -14.61 7.47
C GLU A 83 3.76 -14.22 8.51
N LYS A 84 4.04 -12.94 8.67
CA LYS A 84 4.99 -12.48 9.68
C LYS A 84 4.52 -12.80 11.11
N PHE A 85 3.20 -12.84 11.30
CA PHE A 85 2.61 -13.08 12.61
C PHE A 85 2.33 -14.55 12.88
N LYS A 86 2.35 -15.40 11.87
CA LYS A 86 2.09 -16.83 12.02
C LYS A 86 3.28 -17.60 12.60
N LYS A 87 4.40 -16.93 12.81
CA LYS A 87 5.61 -17.54 13.35
C LYS A 87 5.60 -17.60 14.88
N LEU A 88 4.56 -17.13 15.49
CA LEU A 88 4.45 -17.11 16.95
C LEU A 88 4.11 -18.49 17.53
#